data_ee9b8668c196a454f27af26ab4d5d1c3
#
_entry.id   ee9b8668c196a454f27af26ab4d5d1c3
#
_cell.length_a   1.000
_cell.length_b   1.000
_cell.length_c   1.000
_cell.angle_alpha   90.00
_cell.angle_beta   90.00
_cell.angle_gamma   90.00
#
_symmetry.space_group_name_H-M   'P 1'
#
loop_
_entity.id
_entity.type
_entity.pdbx_description
1 polymer ?
#
loop_
_entity_poly.entity_id
_entity_poly.type
_entity_poly.pdbx_seq_one_letter_code
_entity_poly.pdbx_strand_id
1 'polypeptide(L)'
;MAEARIDIFKKMINDDPNNTTIRFGLANELLKLERFEEAANELKVYLSQTDDQGNAYGKLAQTLERLGRVEEAREAYQQGIIAANRHGHPGMAQDFEMALDDLI
;
A
#
# COMPACT_ATOMS: atom_id res chain seq x y z
N MET A 1 -0.37 22.47 -7.22
CA MET A 1 -1.40 21.89 -6.35
C MET A 1 -1.26 20.38 -6.30
N ALA A 2 -2.02 19.73 -5.44
CA ALA A 2 -1.94 18.29 -5.25
C ALA A 2 -2.22 17.52 -6.55
N GLU A 3 -3.21 17.96 -7.35
CA GLU A 3 -3.51 17.33 -8.63
C GLU A 3 -2.33 17.42 -9.60
N ALA A 4 -1.61 18.54 -9.59
CA ALA A 4 -0.44 18.72 -10.43
C ALA A 4 0.68 17.75 -10.05
N ARG A 5 0.83 17.45 -8.76
CA ARG A 5 1.81 16.46 -8.30
C ARG A 5 1.49 15.06 -8.81
N ILE A 6 0.21 14.69 -8.77
CA ILE A 6 -0.22 13.40 -9.29
C ILE A 6 0.09 13.28 -10.78
N ASP A 7 -0.18 14.32 -11.55
CA ASP A 7 0.12 14.32 -12.98
C ASP A 7 1.62 14.19 -13.24
N ILE A 8 2.44 14.86 -12.44
CA ILE A 8 3.90 14.75 -12.54
C ILE A 8 4.35 13.30 -12.25
N PHE A 9 3.86 12.69 -11.17
CA PHE A 9 4.20 11.31 -10.85
C PHE A 9 3.76 10.35 -11.95
N LYS A 10 2.55 10.53 -12.50
CA LYS A 10 2.06 9.67 -13.58
C LYS A 10 2.96 9.76 -14.81
N LYS A 11 3.42 10.96 -15.14
CA LYS A 11 4.33 11.15 -16.26
C LYS A 11 5.67 10.45 -15.99
N MET A 12 6.20 10.59 -14.77
CA MET A 12 7.45 9.95 -14.39
C MET A 12 7.35 8.43 -14.47
N ILE A 13 6.20 7.87 -14.07
CA ILE A 13 5.96 6.43 -14.16
C ILE A 13 5.87 5.98 -15.61
N ASN A 14 5.24 6.76 -16.49
CA ASN A 14 5.20 6.45 -17.92
C ASN A 14 6.61 6.37 -18.50
N ASP A 15 7.50 7.26 -18.07
CA ASP A 15 8.88 7.30 -18.57
C ASP A 15 9.73 6.19 -17.96
N ASP A 16 9.38 5.72 -16.76
CA ASP A 16 10.16 4.71 -16.03
C ASP A 16 9.21 3.80 -15.21
N PRO A 17 8.51 2.88 -15.91
CA PRO A 17 7.45 2.07 -15.26
C PRO A 17 7.90 1.16 -14.13
N ASN A 18 9.20 0.87 -14.06
CA ASN A 18 9.75 -0.04 -13.05
C ASN A 18 10.33 0.72 -11.84
N ASN A 19 10.17 2.03 -11.80
CA ASN A 19 10.67 2.83 -10.68
C ASN A 19 9.70 2.75 -9.51
N THR A 20 10.02 1.88 -8.56
CA THR A 20 9.15 1.61 -7.41
C THR A 20 9.06 2.81 -6.46
N THR A 21 10.13 3.59 -6.33
CA THR A 21 10.12 4.78 -5.48
C THR A 21 9.10 5.81 -5.95
N ILE A 22 9.07 6.05 -7.26
CA ILE A 22 8.10 7.00 -7.85
C ILE A 22 6.67 6.48 -7.68
N ARG A 23 6.46 5.18 -7.91
CA ARG A 23 5.12 4.59 -7.77
C ARG A 23 4.62 4.70 -6.33
N PHE A 24 5.48 4.43 -5.35
CA PHE A 24 5.12 4.58 -3.95
C PHE A 24 4.78 6.05 -3.62
N GLY A 25 5.54 6.98 -4.19
CA GLY A 25 5.25 8.41 -4.06
C GLY A 25 3.88 8.76 -4.60
N LEU A 26 3.51 8.23 -5.77
CA LEU A 26 2.17 8.43 -6.33
C LEU A 26 1.09 7.88 -5.41
N ALA A 27 1.28 6.66 -4.91
CA ALA A 27 0.31 6.07 -3.99
C ALA A 27 0.09 6.95 -2.77
N ASN A 28 1.16 7.48 -2.17
CA ASN A 28 1.05 8.35 -1.01
C ASN A 28 0.32 9.65 -1.31
N GLU A 29 0.56 10.26 -2.48
CA GLU A 29 -0.17 11.47 -2.88
C GLU A 29 -1.66 11.18 -3.08
N LEU A 30 -1.98 10.04 -3.68
CA LEU A 30 -3.37 9.62 -3.86
C LEU A 30 -4.06 9.39 -2.52
N LEU A 31 -3.36 8.82 -1.55
CA LEU A 31 -3.90 8.63 -0.20
C LEU A 31 -4.21 9.97 0.48
N LYS A 32 -3.32 10.95 0.32
CA LYS A 32 -3.54 12.29 0.90
C LYS A 32 -4.81 12.93 0.35
N LEU A 33 -5.15 12.66 -0.90
CA LEU A 33 -6.36 13.19 -1.55
C LEU A 33 -7.57 12.27 -1.35
N GLU A 34 -7.43 11.21 -0.58
CA GLU A 34 -8.47 10.22 -0.34
C GLU A 34 -8.98 9.56 -1.62
N ARG A 35 -8.13 9.45 -2.63
CA ARG A 35 -8.42 8.73 -3.88
C ARG A 35 -8.04 7.26 -3.67
N PHE A 36 -8.83 6.59 -2.85
CA PHE A 36 -8.49 5.26 -2.32
C PHE A 36 -8.43 4.16 -3.38
N GLU A 37 -9.34 4.16 -4.35
CA GLU A 37 -9.33 3.14 -5.40
C GLU A 37 -8.04 3.19 -6.21
N GLU A 38 -7.65 4.39 -6.63
CA GLU A 38 -6.42 4.58 -7.39
C GLU A 38 -5.19 4.25 -6.53
N ALA A 39 -5.21 4.67 -5.26
CA ALA A 39 -4.10 4.39 -4.34
C ALA A 39 -3.92 2.88 -4.14
N ALA A 40 -5.02 2.15 -3.96
CA ALA A 40 -4.96 0.70 -3.80
C ALA A 40 -4.35 0.04 -5.03
N ASN A 41 -4.74 0.48 -6.24
CA ASN A 41 -4.20 -0.06 -7.47
C ASN A 41 -2.69 0.19 -7.59
N GLU A 42 -2.22 1.39 -7.25
CA GLU A 42 -0.80 1.69 -7.29
C GLU A 42 0.00 0.90 -6.25
N LEU A 43 -0.57 0.73 -5.06
CA LEU A 43 0.08 -0.08 -4.02
C LEU A 43 0.20 -1.55 -4.45
N LYS A 44 -0.82 -2.10 -5.11
CA LYS A 44 -0.77 -3.47 -5.62
C LYS A 44 0.34 -3.64 -6.66
N VAL A 45 0.46 -2.70 -7.58
CA VAL A 45 1.52 -2.74 -8.59
C VAL A 45 2.89 -2.63 -7.92
N TYR A 46 3.05 -1.68 -6.99
CA TYR A 46 4.27 -1.52 -6.22
C TYR A 46 4.69 -2.84 -5.54
N LEU A 47 3.74 -3.49 -4.87
CA LEU A 47 4.01 -4.74 -4.16
C LEU A 47 4.35 -5.89 -5.10
N SER A 48 3.90 -5.84 -6.35
CA SER A 48 4.29 -6.84 -7.36
C SER A 48 5.70 -6.62 -7.88
N GLN A 49 6.27 -5.44 -7.66
CA GLN A 49 7.57 -5.04 -8.22
C GLN A 49 8.69 -5.02 -7.19
N THR A 50 8.38 -5.14 -5.91
CA THR A 50 9.40 -5.00 -4.86
C THR A 50 9.13 -5.97 -3.71
N ASP A 51 10.20 -6.31 -2.99
CA ASP A 51 10.12 -7.10 -1.77
C ASP A 51 9.96 -6.14 -0.58
N ASP A 52 8.72 -5.74 -0.31
CA ASP A 52 8.42 -4.79 0.76
C ASP A 52 8.59 -5.43 2.14
N GLN A 53 9.00 -4.63 3.12
CA GLN A 53 9.23 -5.11 4.48
C GLN A 53 7.94 -5.23 5.32
N GLY A 54 6.80 -4.85 4.76
CA GLY A 54 5.51 -4.93 5.42
C GLY A 54 4.71 -3.65 5.39
N ASN A 55 5.37 -2.49 5.35
CA ASN A 55 4.75 -1.17 5.41
C ASN A 55 3.68 -0.95 4.34
N ALA A 56 3.99 -1.27 3.10
CA ALA A 56 3.07 -1.06 1.99
C ALA A 56 1.87 -1.99 2.07
N TYR A 57 2.05 -3.19 2.60
CA TYR A 57 0.92 -4.11 2.84
C TYR A 57 -0.05 -3.50 3.85
N GLY A 58 0.47 -2.88 4.91
CA GLY A 58 -0.38 -2.19 5.90
C GLY A 58 -1.14 -1.04 5.28
N LYS A 59 -0.47 -0.23 4.45
CA LYS A 59 -1.13 0.88 3.74
C LYS A 59 -2.22 0.36 2.81
N LEU A 60 -1.95 -0.70 2.08
CA LEU A 60 -2.94 -1.32 1.19
C LEU A 60 -4.13 -1.83 1.99
N ALA A 61 -3.87 -2.54 3.09
CA ALA A 61 -4.94 -3.08 3.93
C ALA A 61 -5.85 -1.98 4.47
N GLN A 62 -5.26 -0.90 5.01
CA GLN A 62 -6.03 0.23 5.53
C GLN A 62 -6.83 0.91 4.43
N THR A 63 -6.26 1.04 3.24
CA THR A 63 -6.94 1.61 2.08
C THR A 63 -8.15 0.76 1.69
N LEU A 64 -7.96 -0.55 1.67
CA LEU A 64 -9.04 -1.49 1.35
C LEU A 64 -10.15 -1.47 2.41
N GLU A 65 -9.79 -1.28 3.69
CA GLU A 65 -10.80 -1.06 4.74
C GLU A 65 -11.64 0.19 4.45
N ARG A 66 -10.99 1.28 4.05
CA ARG A 66 -11.69 2.53 3.71
C ARG A 66 -12.64 2.34 2.52
N LEU A 67 -12.32 1.41 1.63
CA LEU A 67 -13.16 1.06 0.48
C LEU A 67 -14.24 0.03 0.83
N GLY A 68 -14.27 -0.48 2.06
CA GLY A 68 -15.21 -1.50 2.48
C GLY A 68 -14.90 -2.90 1.94
N ARG A 69 -13.69 -3.11 1.44
CA ARG A 69 -13.27 -4.38 0.84
C ARG A 69 -12.55 -5.22 1.89
N VAL A 70 -13.33 -5.75 2.83
CA VAL A 70 -12.83 -6.37 4.06
C VAL A 70 -11.99 -7.62 3.78
N GLU A 71 -12.42 -8.49 2.87
CA GLU A 71 -11.68 -9.73 2.59
C GLU A 71 -10.32 -9.44 1.96
N GLU A 72 -10.26 -8.47 1.05
CA GLU A 72 -8.99 -8.06 0.46
C GLU A 72 -8.09 -7.41 1.50
N ALA A 73 -8.66 -6.62 2.41
CA ALA A 73 -7.89 -6.02 3.51
C ALA A 73 -7.31 -7.11 4.41
N ARG A 74 -8.07 -8.14 4.71
CA ARG A 74 -7.61 -9.29 5.48
C ARG A 74 -6.40 -9.95 4.84
N GLU A 75 -6.49 -10.21 3.54
CA GLU A 75 -5.38 -10.80 2.79
C GLU A 75 -4.13 -9.90 2.84
N ALA A 76 -4.32 -8.60 2.69
CA ALA A 76 -3.19 -7.66 2.71
C ALA A 76 -2.50 -7.66 4.08
N TYR A 77 -3.26 -7.68 5.18
CA TYR A 77 -2.67 -7.79 6.51
C TYR A 77 -1.92 -9.10 6.68
N GLN A 78 -2.48 -10.22 6.23
CA GLN A 78 -1.82 -11.52 6.33
C GLN A 78 -0.49 -11.53 5.59
N GLN A 79 -0.45 -10.96 4.40
CA GLN A 79 0.77 -10.84 3.62
C GLN A 79 1.77 -9.90 4.29
N GLY A 80 1.27 -8.84 4.89
CA GLY A 80 2.09 -7.89 5.64
C GLY A 80 2.76 -8.55 6.85
N ILE A 81 2.05 -9.41 7.55
CA ILE A 81 2.60 -10.17 8.69
C ILE A 81 3.75 -11.06 8.22
N ILE A 82 3.57 -11.76 7.11
CA ILE A 82 4.61 -12.63 6.55
C ILE A 82 5.84 -11.79 6.18
N ALA A 83 5.64 -10.68 5.48
CA ALA A 83 6.74 -9.81 5.07
C ALA A 83 7.46 -9.20 6.27
N ALA A 84 6.71 -8.71 7.26
CA ALA A 84 7.29 -8.11 8.47
C ALA A 84 8.15 -9.12 9.24
N ASN A 85 7.66 -10.34 9.41
CA ASN A 85 8.43 -11.38 10.09
C ASN A 85 9.67 -11.78 9.30
N ARG A 86 9.55 -11.90 7.99
CA ARG A 86 10.69 -12.25 7.13
C ARG A 86 11.80 -11.21 7.21
N HIS A 87 11.44 -9.94 7.35
CA HIS A 87 12.40 -8.84 7.41
C HIS A 87 12.78 -8.42 8.83
N GLY A 88 12.37 -9.20 9.84
CA GLY A 88 12.79 -8.95 11.20
C GLY A 88 12.06 -7.80 11.90
N HIS A 89 10.78 -7.60 11.59
CA HIS A 89 9.95 -6.55 12.19
C HIS A 89 8.77 -7.16 12.96
N PRO A 90 9.03 -7.85 14.10
CA PRO A 90 7.96 -8.53 14.83
C PRO A 90 6.93 -7.58 15.43
N GLY A 91 7.31 -6.35 15.77
CA GLY A 91 6.37 -5.33 16.25
C GLY A 91 5.35 -4.96 15.19
N MET A 92 5.80 -4.77 13.96
CA MET A 92 4.91 -4.47 12.83
C MET A 92 3.96 -5.65 12.57
N ALA A 93 4.48 -6.88 12.61
CA ALA A 93 3.66 -8.08 12.45
C ALA A 93 2.57 -8.14 13.51
N GLN A 94 2.92 -7.83 14.76
CA GLN A 94 1.96 -7.84 15.87
C GLN A 94 0.87 -6.77 15.65
N ASP A 95 1.25 -5.58 15.19
CA ASP A 95 0.29 -4.52 14.89
C ASP A 95 -0.71 -4.97 13.83
N PHE A 96 -0.24 -5.68 12.81
CA PHE A 96 -1.13 -6.21 11.77
C PHE A 96 -2.04 -7.32 12.30
N GLU A 97 -1.55 -8.16 13.19
CA GLU A 97 -2.38 -9.19 13.84
C GLU A 97 -3.51 -8.55 14.64
N MET A 98 -3.21 -7.46 15.36
CA MET A 98 -4.23 -6.73 16.12
C MET A 98 -5.26 -6.10 15.18
N ALA A 99 -4.81 -5.54 14.06
CA ALA A 99 -5.71 -4.99 13.06
C ALA A 99 -6.64 -6.06 12.46
N LEU A 100 -6.10 -7.26 12.22
CA LEU A 100 -6.90 -8.40 11.75
C LEU A 100 -7.99 -8.78 12.74
N ASP A 101 -7.66 -8.81 14.03
CA ASP A 101 -8.64 -9.15 15.07
C ASP A 101 -9.79 -8.14 15.12
N ASP A 102 -9.51 -6.88 14.75
CA ASP A 102 -10.52 -5.83 14.74
C ASP A 102 -11.36 -5.81 13.46
N LEU A 103 -10.97 -6.54 12.43
CA LEU A 103 -11.76 -6.62 11.18
C LEU A 103 -12.99 -7.50 11.39
N ILE A 104 -14.10 -7.01 10.91
CA ILE A 104 -15.38 -7.70 11.03
C ILE A 104 -15.63 -8.63 9.84
#